data_2cb5da73f7030bc4354a4ef12b450607
#
_entry.id   2cb5da73f7030bc4354a4ef12b450607
#
_cell.length_a   1.000
_cell.length_b   1.000
_cell.length_c   1.000
_cell.angle_alpha   90.00
_cell.angle_beta   90.00
_cell.angle_gamma   90.00
#
_symmetry.space_group_name_H-M   'P 1'
#
loop_
_entity.id
_entity.type
_entity.pdbx_description
1 polymer ?
#
loop_
_entity_poly.entity_id
_entity_poly.type
_entity_poly.pdbx_seq_one_letter_code
_entity_poly.pdbx_strand_id
1 'polypeptide(L)'
;TDVTNASRTLAFNIHELQWDDELCDLLRIPTTVLPKVVSSSERCAHLDPASLGFTDAPTGAPIDTSTDAPTNGSSADSNPDTPTSASTQIPIAGIAGDQQAALFGQLCLSPGELKNTYGTGCFTMMNIGETPVLSEHNLLTTVAYQLGPQSKPVYALEGSIFVAGALVQWLRDQLEMITQSSDIEPLAKTVEHAGGITFVPSLSGLAAPYWNPLATGALMGLTRGTEKGHIARAALEGIAHRVREVVELMLKDAGKALPGLSIPALKVDGGAAQNNLLMQIQADLLHAPVVRPQITELTAFGAAALAGLATGYWSSPESLQSIWNEERTFEPSPSEHTKRSLNLWQRRIQAVNSDHESVG
;
A
#
# COMPACT_ATOMS: atom_id res chain seq x y z
N THR A 1 -9.45 18.09 -0.16
CA THR A 1 -9.07 16.68 -0.11
C THR A 1 -9.08 16.06 -1.51
N ASP A 2 -8.47 14.88 -1.70
CA ASP A 2 -8.56 14.15 -2.97
C ASP A 2 -9.53 12.97 -2.89
N VAL A 3 -9.81 12.36 -4.05
CA VAL A 3 -10.73 11.21 -4.18
C VAL A 3 -10.29 10.00 -3.34
N THR A 4 -8.97 9.79 -3.13
CA THR A 4 -8.48 8.64 -2.36
C THR A 4 -8.74 8.81 -0.88
N ASN A 5 -8.47 10.00 -0.31
CA ASN A 5 -8.78 10.32 1.08
C ASN A 5 -10.30 10.39 1.31
N ALA A 6 -11.04 11.02 0.39
CA ALA A 6 -12.50 11.09 0.47
C ALA A 6 -13.14 9.69 0.53
N SER A 7 -12.66 8.75 -0.28
CA SER A 7 -13.16 7.36 -0.32
C SER A 7 -13.00 6.59 1.00
N ARG A 8 -12.24 7.13 1.98
CA ARG A 8 -12.03 6.51 3.31
C ARG A 8 -12.95 7.05 4.40
N THR A 9 -13.80 8.02 4.09
CA THR A 9 -14.59 8.75 5.11
C THR A 9 -15.94 8.12 5.43
N LEU A 10 -16.41 7.12 4.69
CA LEU A 10 -17.76 6.56 4.73
C LEU A 10 -18.88 7.57 4.35
N ALA A 11 -18.53 8.76 3.87
CA ALA A 11 -19.46 9.80 3.44
C ALA A 11 -19.33 10.17 1.96
N PHE A 12 -18.48 9.43 1.23
CA PHE A 12 -18.14 9.67 -0.16
C PHE A 12 -18.66 8.55 -1.06
N ASN A 13 -19.36 8.92 -2.13
CA ASN A 13 -19.83 7.98 -3.15
C ASN A 13 -18.69 7.71 -4.14
N ILE A 14 -18.11 6.52 -4.08
CA ILE A 14 -16.99 6.14 -4.94
C ILE A 14 -17.39 5.93 -6.41
N HIS A 15 -18.68 5.78 -6.73
CA HIS A 15 -19.18 5.63 -8.08
C HIS A 15 -19.36 6.98 -8.77
N GLU A 16 -19.82 7.99 -8.02
CA GLU A 16 -20.12 9.33 -8.49
C GLU A 16 -18.97 10.32 -8.23
N LEU A 17 -17.98 9.93 -7.43
CA LEU A 17 -16.83 10.74 -6.99
C LEU A 17 -17.22 12.06 -6.33
N GLN A 18 -18.25 12.02 -5.50
CA GLN A 18 -18.76 13.16 -4.75
C GLN A 18 -19.21 12.76 -3.35
N TRP A 19 -19.37 13.76 -2.47
CA TRP A 19 -19.96 13.52 -1.17
C TRP A 19 -21.39 13.01 -1.33
N ASP A 20 -21.78 12.02 -0.56
CA ASP A 20 -23.10 11.39 -0.59
C ASP A 20 -24.01 12.07 0.41
N ASP A 21 -25.05 12.76 -0.08
CA ASP A 21 -25.96 13.52 0.76
C ASP A 21 -26.73 12.61 1.74
N GLU A 22 -27.14 11.41 1.32
CA GLU A 22 -27.84 10.45 2.18
C GLU A 22 -26.94 9.95 3.31
N LEU A 23 -25.70 9.59 3.01
CA LEU A 23 -24.72 9.19 4.03
C LEU A 23 -24.35 10.36 4.95
N CYS A 24 -24.21 11.56 4.42
CA CYS A 24 -23.95 12.75 5.24
C CYS A 24 -25.09 13.02 6.22
N ASP A 25 -26.33 12.92 5.75
CA ASP A 25 -27.52 13.10 6.60
C ASP A 25 -27.62 12.00 7.68
N LEU A 26 -27.37 10.74 7.30
CA LEU A 26 -27.37 9.60 8.23
C LEU A 26 -26.30 9.77 9.33
N LEU A 27 -25.12 10.22 8.95
CA LEU A 27 -23.98 10.47 9.86
C LEU A 27 -24.08 11.82 10.57
N ARG A 28 -25.07 12.65 10.23
CA ARG A 28 -25.25 14.03 10.74
C ARG A 28 -24.05 14.93 10.47
N ILE A 29 -23.47 14.79 9.29
CA ILE A 29 -22.35 15.61 8.84
C ILE A 29 -22.89 16.73 7.95
N PRO A 30 -22.79 18.01 8.37
CA PRO A 30 -23.17 19.12 7.49
C PRO A 30 -22.28 19.16 6.25
N THR A 31 -22.86 19.13 5.05
CA THR A 31 -22.06 19.15 3.80
C THR A 31 -21.22 20.42 3.65
N THR A 32 -21.61 21.49 4.34
CA THR A 32 -20.85 22.77 4.36
C THR A 32 -19.48 22.69 5.03
N VAL A 33 -19.21 21.66 5.85
CA VAL A 33 -17.89 21.47 6.49
C VAL A 33 -16.98 20.56 5.66
N LEU A 34 -17.52 19.93 4.61
CA LEU A 34 -16.76 19.03 3.79
C LEU A 34 -15.91 19.80 2.75
N PRO A 35 -14.65 19.42 2.56
CA PRO A 35 -13.77 20.09 1.60
C PRO A 35 -14.16 19.76 0.16
N LYS A 36 -13.75 20.61 -0.79
CA LYS A 36 -13.79 20.26 -2.21
C LYS A 36 -12.95 19.01 -2.46
N VAL A 37 -13.51 18.06 -3.20
CA VAL A 37 -12.82 16.86 -3.66
C VAL A 37 -12.12 17.16 -4.98
N VAL A 38 -10.86 16.78 -5.10
CA VAL A 38 -10.02 16.94 -6.29
C VAL A 38 -9.47 15.59 -6.72
N SER A 39 -8.92 15.49 -7.94
CA SER A 39 -8.21 14.27 -8.34
C SER A 39 -6.87 14.14 -7.60
N SER A 40 -6.29 12.94 -7.60
CA SER A 40 -5.02 12.69 -6.89
C SER A 40 -3.85 13.41 -7.55
N SER A 41 -3.97 13.74 -8.84
CA SER A 41 -2.94 14.38 -9.65
C SER A 41 -3.55 15.58 -10.39
N GLU A 42 -3.65 16.73 -9.69
CA GLU A 42 -4.05 18.01 -10.29
C GLU A 42 -3.50 19.17 -9.46
N ARG A 43 -3.33 20.33 -10.08
CA ARG A 43 -2.94 21.57 -9.39
C ARG A 43 -4.13 22.09 -8.58
N CYS A 44 -4.20 21.73 -7.31
CA CYS A 44 -5.34 22.06 -6.44
C CYS A 44 -5.14 23.30 -5.59
N ALA A 45 -3.88 23.71 -5.34
CA ALA A 45 -3.53 24.88 -4.54
C ALA A 45 -2.13 25.39 -4.89
N HIS A 46 -1.75 26.50 -4.29
CA HIS A 46 -0.41 27.08 -4.40
C HIS A 46 0.09 27.49 -3.02
N LEU A 47 1.40 27.36 -2.83
CA LEU A 47 2.11 27.73 -1.62
C LEU A 47 3.05 28.90 -1.94
N ASP A 48 3.06 29.90 -1.07
CA ASP A 48 4.07 30.97 -1.12
C ASP A 48 5.41 30.41 -0.62
N PRO A 49 6.49 30.45 -1.44
CA PRO A 49 7.82 30.02 -1.03
C PRO A 49 8.31 30.65 0.26
N ALA A 50 7.96 31.90 0.50
CA ALA A 50 8.35 32.63 1.73
C ALA A 50 7.78 31.94 2.98
N SER A 51 6.63 31.32 2.91
CA SER A 51 6.02 30.57 4.02
C SER A 51 6.83 29.34 4.44
N LEU A 52 7.70 28.83 3.57
CA LEU A 52 8.63 27.73 3.82
C LEU A 52 10.05 28.19 4.18
N GLY A 53 10.27 29.51 4.33
CA GLY A 53 11.58 30.07 4.62
C GLY A 53 12.54 30.15 3.42
N PHE A 54 12.05 29.94 2.20
CA PHE A 54 12.82 30.21 1.00
C PHE A 54 12.82 31.74 0.74
N THR A 55 13.95 32.39 1.01
CA THR A 55 14.12 33.84 0.79
C THR A 55 14.44 34.16 -0.66
N ASP A 56 15.00 33.22 -1.40
CA ASP A 56 15.31 33.36 -2.81
C ASP A 56 14.49 32.30 -3.58
N ALA A 57 13.54 32.75 -4.40
CA ALA A 57 12.86 31.85 -5.31
C ALA A 57 13.92 31.20 -6.24
N PRO A 58 13.93 29.86 -6.41
CA PRO A 58 14.79 29.27 -7.40
C PRO A 58 14.40 29.86 -8.76
N THR A 59 15.29 30.64 -9.37
CA THR A 59 15.15 31.12 -10.74
C THR A 59 15.30 29.92 -11.69
N GLY A 60 14.30 29.04 -11.70
CA GLY A 60 14.17 28.02 -12.71
C GLY A 60 13.89 28.70 -14.03
N ALA A 61 14.82 28.64 -14.96
CA ALA A 61 14.57 29.05 -16.32
C ALA A 61 13.30 28.35 -16.83
N PRO A 62 12.39 29.05 -17.52
CA PRO A 62 11.26 28.39 -18.16
C PRO A 62 11.79 27.28 -19.06
N ILE A 63 11.26 26.08 -18.89
CA ILE A 63 11.51 24.99 -19.83
C ILE A 63 10.86 25.44 -21.14
N ASP A 64 11.70 25.85 -22.10
CA ASP A 64 11.31 26.27 -23.43
C ASP A 64 10.75 25.03 -24.17
N THR A 65 9.44 24.96 -24.32
CA THR A 65 8.74 23.93 -25.09
C THR A 65 8.48 24.37 -26.53
N SER A 66 9.32 25.25 -27.07
CA SER A 66 9.23 25.62 -28.48
C SER A 66 10.25 24.85 -29.32
N THR A 67 9.78 23.80 -30.00
CA THR A 67 10.46 23.22 -31.15
C THR A 67 10.37 24.17 -32.35
N ASP A 68 11.55 24.58 -32.80
CA ASP A 68 11.95 25.02 -34.14
C ASP A 68 10.97 25.61 -35.14
N ALA A 69 11.17 26.91 -35.42
CA ALA A 69 11.27 27.43 -36.79
C ALA A 69 12.02 28.78 -36.80
N PRO A 70 12.97 29.02 -37.71
CA PRO A 70 13.72 30.27 -37.77
C PRO A 70 12.97 31.30 -38.59
N THR A 71 12.69 32.47 -38.03
CA THR A 71 12.39 33.66 -38.83
C THR A 71 13.19 34.85 -38.37
N ASN A 72 13.89 35.39 -39.35
CA ASN A 72 14.67 36.64 -39.29
C ASN A 72 13.83 37.87 -38.98
N GLY A 73 14.42 38.84 -38.29
CA GLY A 73 14.18 40.24 -38.58
C GLY A 73 13.78 41.16 -37.47
N SER A 74 14.76 41.89 -36.97
CA SER A 74 14.82 43.33 -36.64
C SER A 74 13.77 43.99 -35.77
N SER A 75 14.34 44.73 -34.89
CA SER A 75 14.07 46.07 -34.37
C SER A 75 13.67 46.16 -32.89
N ALA A 76 14.53 46.90 -32.21
CA ALA A 76 14.40 47.38 -30.83
C ALA A 76 13.16 48.29 -30.70
N ASP A 77 12.36 48.03 -29.68
CA ASP A 77 11.58 49.05 -29.01
C ASP A 77 11.57 48.76 -27.48
N SER A 78 12.14 49.70 -26.78
CA SER A 78 12.22 49.75 -25.31
C SER A 78 10.82 50.10 -24.75
N ASN A 79 10.14 49.15 -24.15
CA ASN A 79 8.92 49.39 -23.40
C ASN A 79 9.26 49.29 -21.87
N PRO A 80 8.97 50.31 -21.06
CA PRO A 80 9.36 50.34 -19.64
C PRO A 80 8.32 49.76 -18.69
N ASP A 81 7.64 48.69 -19.08
CA ASP A 81 6.80 47.87 -18.21
C ASP A 81 7.43 46.49 -17.98
N THR A 82 8.52 46.49 -17.19
CA THR A 82 9.01 45.25 -16.61
C THR A 82 7.96 44.75 -15.65
N PRO A 83 7.35 43.60 -15.83
CA PRO A 83 6.47 43.05 -14.81
C PRO A 83 7.32 42.74 -13.58
N THR A 84 7.04 43.49 -12.48
CA THR A 84 7.47 43.20 -11.13
C THR A 84 7.39 41.66 -10.89
N SER A 85 8.49 41.11 -10.37
CA SER A 85 8.69 39.73 -10.05
C SER A 85 7.40 39.01 -9.60
N ALA A 86 6.77 38.25 -10.49
CA ALA A 86 5.75 37.32 -10.10
C ALA A 86 6.42 36.33 -9.13
N SER A 87 6.05 36.39 -7.87
CA SER A 87 6.47 35.38 -6.89
C SER A 87 6.09 34.01 -7.46
N THR A 88 7.09 33.19 -7.75
CA THR A 88 6.89 31.88 -8.34
C THR A 88 6.23 31.00 -7.29
N GLN A 89 4.90 30.94 -7.27
CA GLN A 89 4.15 30.10 -6.34
C GLN A 89 4.43 28.64 -6.60
N ILE A 90 4.65 27.86 -5.55
CA ILE A 90 4.87 26.41 -5.64
C ILE A 90 3.49 25.74 -5.72
N PRO A 91 3.17 25.00 -6.81
CA PRO A 91 1.89 24.32 -6.89
C PRO A 91 1.83 23.11 -5.94
N ILE A 92 0.72 22.96 -5.23
CA ILE A 92 0.34 21.69 -4.60
C ILE A 92 -0.45 20.91 -5.65
N ALA A 93 0.13 19.81 -6.12
CA ALA A 93 -0.38 19.15 -7.32
C ALA A 93 -0.51 17.62 -7.19
N GLY A 94 -0.18 17.04 -6.04
CA GLY A 94 -0.37 15.64 -5.72
C GLY A 94 -0.89 15.47 -4.31
N ILE A 95 -2.01 14.78 -4.16
CA ILE A 95 -2.60 14.42 -2.88
C ILE A 95 -3.10 12.99 -2.98
N ALA A 96 -2.74 12.13 -2.03
CA ALA A 96 -3.28 10.78 -1.92
C ALA A 96 -3.20 10.29 -0.47
N GLY A 97 -4.07 9.35 -0.11
CA GLY A 97 -3.89 8.56 1.11
C GLY A 97 -2.57 7.78 1.05
N ASP A 98 -1.97 7.52 2.19
CA ASP A 98 -0.64 6.89 2.28
C ASP A 98 -0.57 5.53 1.56
N GLN A 99 -1.58 4.69 1.72
CA GLN A 99 -1.64 3.37 1.10
C GLN A 99 -1.84 3.46 -0.42
N GLN A 100 -2.64 4.42 -0.89
CA GLN A 100 -2.87 4.70 -2.30
C GLN A 100 -1.61 5.31 -2.94
N ALA A 101 -0.94 6.23 -2.25
CA ALA A 101 0.34 6.76 -2.67
C ALA A 101 1.39 5.65 -2.79
N ALA A 102 1.46 4.72 -1.83
CA ALA A 102 2.35 3.57 -1.90
C ALA A 102 2.02 2.62 -3.07
N LEU A 103 0.72 2.39 -3.35
CA LEU A 103 0.30 1.59 -4.52
C LEU A 103 0.76 2.23 -5.83
N PHE A 104 0.56 3.56 -5.96
CA PHE A 104 1.02 4.31 -7.14
C PHE A 104 2.54 4.35 -7.23
N GLY A 105 3.24 4.57 -6.10
CA GLY A 105 4.70 4.55 -6.02
C GLY A 105 5.34 3.19 -6.33
N GLN A 106 4.62 2.10 -6.06
CA GLN A 106 4.98 0.74 -6.50
C GLN A 106 4.72 0.52 -8.00
N LEU A 107 4.20 1.51 -8.72
CA LEU A 107 3.79 1.39 -10.11
C LEU A 107 2.85 0.18 -10.34
N CYS A 108 1.86 0.01 -9.45
CA CYS A 108 0.78 -0.94 -9.63
C CYS A 108 -0.29 -0.29 -10.51
N LEU A 109 -0.01 -0.16 -11.80
CA LEU A 109 -0.79 0.62 -12.77
C LEU A 109 -1.83 -0.21 -13.51
N SER A 110 -1.66 -1.53 -13.55
CA SER A 110 -2.54 -2.44 -14.28
C SER A 110 -3.37 -3.32 -13.32
N PRO A 111 -4.59 -3.74 -13.75
CA PRO A 111 -5.39 -4.67 -12.96
C PRO A 111 -4.64 -5.95 -12.61
N GLY A 112 -4.73 -6.40 -11.35
CA GLY A 112 -4.00 -7.55 -10.80
C GLY A 112 -2.63 -7.22 -10.22
N GLU A 113 -2.05 -6.06 -10.52
CA GLU A 113 -0.86 -5.60 -9.81
C GLU A 113 -1.20 -5.20 -8.39
N LEU A 114 -0.36 -5.61 -7.46
CA LEU A 114 -0.61 -5.42 -6.04
C LEU A 114 0.65 -5.14 -5.26
N LYS A 115 0.45 -4.49 -4.12
CA LYS A 115 1.51 -4.24 -3.15
C LYS A 115 1.12 -4.71 -1.76
N ASN A 116 2.11 -4.96 -0.92
CA ASN A 116 1.93 -5.12 0.53
C ASN A 116 2.99 -4.31 1.28
N THR A 117 2.53 -3.40 2.12
CA THR A 117 3.41 -2.66 3.04
C THR A 117 3.52 -3.41 4.36
N TYR A 118 4.72 -3.86 4.70
CA TYR A 118 5.04 -4.58 5.94
C TYR A 118 5.52 -3.60 7.02
N GLY A 119 4.58 -3.00 7.75
CA GLY A 119 4.82 -2.12 8.88
C GLY A 119 4.53 -2.80 10.23
N THR A 120 3.96 -2.07 11.18
CA THR A 120 3.38 -2.60 12.43
C THR A 120 2.35 -3.70 12.13
N GLY A 121 1.46 -3.43 11.18
CA GLY A 121 0.60 -4.38 10.50
C GLY A 121 1.00 -4.54 9.03
N CYS A 122 0.13 -5.16 8.23
CA CYS A 122 0.26 -5.17 6.78
C CYS A 122 -0.95 -4.51 6.12
N PHE A 123 -0.67 -3.81 5.01
CA PHE A 123 -1.70 -3.20 4.17
C PHE A 123 -1.48 -3.68 2.74
N THR A 124 -2.36 -4.59 2.33
CA THR A 124 -2.34 -5.15 0.97
C THR A 124 -3.34 -4.39 0.12
N MET A 125 -2.92 -3.94 -1.06
CA MET A 125 -3.79 -3.31 -2.04
C MET A 125 -3.57 -3.93 -3.42
N MET A 126 -4.67 -4.16 -4.14
CA MET A 126 -4.66 -4.67 -5.52
C MET A 126 -5.39 -3.67 -6.42
N ASN A 127 -4.75 -3.23 -7.48
CA ASN A 127 -5.40 -2.49 -8.56
C ASN A 127 -6.43 -3.39 -9.24
N ILE A 128 -7.68 -2.92 -9.37
CA ILE A 128 -8.80 -3.63 -10.01
C ILE A 128 -9.34 -2.91 -11.24
N GLY A 129 -8.62 -1.88 -11.72
CA GLY A 129 -8.99 -1.10 -12.90
C GLY A 129 -10.06 -0.04 -12.64
N GLU A 130 -10.75 0.36 -13.70
CA GLU A 130 -11.68 1.51 -13.71
C GLU A 130 -13.10 1.17 -13.23
N THR A 131 -13.37 -0.08 -12.88
CA THR A 131 -14.69 -0.51 -12.40
C THR A 131 -14.57 -1.00 -10.96
N PRO A 132 -15.31 -0.41 -10.01
CA PRO A 132 -15.26 -0.85 -8.61
C PRO A 132 -15.90 -2.24 -8.47
N VAL A 133 -15.28 -3.07 -7.65
CA VAL A 133 -15.75 -4.42 -7.29
C VAL A 133 -16.13 -4.41 -5.82
N LEU A 134 -17.38 -4.72 -5.51
CA LEU A 134 -17.79 -4.93 -4.12
C LEU A 134 -17.27 -6.29 -3.64
N SER A 135 -16.53 -6.27 -2.55
CA SER A 135 -16.01 -7.50 -1.96
C SER A 135 -17.11 -8.30 -1.26
N GLU A 136 -17.18 -9.60 -1.56
CA GLU A 136 -18.03 -10.55 -0.83
C GLU A 136 -17.29 -11.18 0.38
N HIS A 137 -16.00 -10.84 0.54
CA HIS A 137 -15.13 -11.40 1.57
C HIS A 137 -14.63 -10.34 2.57
N ASN A 138 -15.43 -9.27 2.78
CA ASN A 138 -15.14 -8.21 3.75
C ASN A 138 -13.82 -7.47 3.51
N LEU A 139 -13.37 -7.37 2.25
CA LEU A 139 -12.30 -6.46 1.86
C LEU A 139 -12.89 -5.06 1.59
N LEU A 140 -12.06 -4.05 1.64
CA LEU A 140 -12.48 -2.68 1.34
C LEU A 140 -12.32 -2.41 -0.15
N THR A 141 -13.31 -1.75 -0.76
CA THR A 141 -13.18 -1.16 -2.10
C THR A 141 -12.94 0.33 -1.94
N THR A 142 -11.91 0.85 -2.58
CA THR A 142 -11.47 2.25 -2.45
C THR A 142 -11.04 2.80 -3.80
N VAL A 143 -11.00 4.13 -3.93
CA VAL A 143 -10.34 4.76 -5.07
C VAL A 143 -8.82 4.64 -4.87
N ALA A 144 -8.12 4.07 -5.85
CA ALA A 144 -6.67 3.95 -5.84
C ALA A 144 -5.98 5.25 -6.23
N TYR A 145 -6.42 5.87 -7.32
CA TYR A 145 -5.95 7.19 -7.79
C TYR A 145 -6.82 7.69 -8.94
N GLN A 146 -6.72 8.99 -9.22
CA GLN A 146 -7.28 9.64 -10.40
C GLN A 146 -6.26 10.62 -10.97
N LEU A 147 -5.88 10.46 -12.23
CA LEU A 147 -4.85 11.24 -12.91
C LEU A 147 -5.45 12.42 -13.69
N GLY A 148 -5.87 13.44 -12.95
CA GLY A 148 -6.54 14.61 -13.47
C GLY A 148 -8.08 14.55 -13.41
N PRO A 149 -8.75 15.71 -13.37
CA PRO A 149 -10.19 15.79 -13.10
C PRO A 149 -11.08 15.21 -14.20
N GLN A 150 -10.54 15.01 -15.40
CA GLN A 150 -11.26 14.43 -16.54
C GLN A 150 -10.95 12.95 -16.77
N SER A 151 -9.99 12.41 -16.03
CA SER A 151 -9.63 10.99 -16.12
C SER A 151 -10.60 10.14 -15.32
N LYS A 152 -10.80 8.90 -15.76
CA LYS A 152 -11.53 7.94 -14.95
C LYS A 152 -10.72 7.57 -13.71
N PRO A 153 -11.38 7.31 -12.57
CA PRO A 153 -10.71 6.80 -11.40
C PRO A 153 -10.24 5.36 -11.62
N VAL A 154 -9.16 4.99 -10.96
CA VAL A 154 -8.74 3.60 -10.80
C VAL A 154 -9.10 3.17 -9.39
N TYR A 155 -9.62 1.97 -9.25
CA TYR A 155 -10.05 1.40 -7.96
C TYR A 155 -9.08 0.34 -7.48
N ALA A 156 -9.13 0.09 -6.18
CA ALA A 156 -8.39 -0.99 -5.55
C ALA A 156 -9.25 -1.76 -4.54
N LEU A 157 -8.98 -3.05 -4.39
CA LEU A 157 -9.32 -3.80 -3.20
C LEU A 157 -8.22 -3.61 -2.16
N GLU A 158 -8.62 -3.46 -0.90
CA GLU A 158 -7.72 -3.32 0.24
C GLU A 158 -8.05 -4.30 1.34
N GLY A 159 -7.02 -4.92 1.91
CA GLY A 159 -7.12 -5.73 3.11
C GLY A 159 -6.06 -5.34 4.12
N SER A 160 -6.49 -5.06 5.34
CA SER A 160 -5.63 -4.69 6.46
C SER A 160 -5.36 -5.89 7.35
N ILE A 161 -4.16 -5.99 7.89
CA ILE A 161 -3.72 -6.98 8.86
C ILE A 161 -3.12 -6.22 10.04
N PHE A 162 -3.72 -6.34 11.23
CA PHE A 162 -3.35 -5.49 12.36
C PHE A 162 -1.96 -5.78 12.92
N VAL A 163 -1.51 -7.03 12.84
CA VAL A 163 -0.29 -7.48 13.53
C VAL A 163 0.65 -8.16 12.53
N ALA A 164 1.76 -7.51 12.24
CA ALA A 164 2.88 -8.02 11.45
C ALA A 164 4.21 -7.74 12.14
N GLY A 165 4.86 -6.60 11.89
CA GLY A 165 6.07 -6.19 12.61
C GLY A 165 5.84 -6.07 14.12
N ALA A 166 4.62 -5.75 14.55
CA ALA A 166 4.24 -5.74 15.96
C ALA A 166 4.42 -7.10 16.64
N LEU A 167 4.26 -8.24 15.93
CA LEU A 167 4.53 -9.56 16.47
C LEU A 167 6.02 -9.72 16.78
N VAL A 168 6.89 -9.27 15.89
CA VAL A 168 8.35 -9.33 16.08
C VAL A 168 8.77 -8.43 17.26
N GLN A 169 8.17 -7.23 17.37
CA GLN A 169 8.39 -6.36 18.53
C GLN A 169 7.92 -7.00 19.83
N TRP A 170 6.76 -7.65 19.82
CA TRP A 170 6.26 -8.37 20.99
C TRP A 170 7.18 -9.52 21.42
N LEU A 171 7.73 -10.30 20.48
CA LEU A 171 8.73 -11.34 20.75
C LEU A 171 10.03 -10.76 21.34
N ARG A 172 10.40 -9.53 20.96
CA ARG A 172 11.54 -8.81 21.51
C ARG A 172 11.25 -8.27 22.90
N ASP A 173 10.17 -7.51 23.05
CA ASP A 173 9.94 -6.64 24.21
C ASP A 173 9.26 -7.38 25.38
N GLN A 174 8.42 -8.39 25.09
CA GLN A 174 7.66 -9.11 26.12
C GLN A 174 8.23 -10.49 26.41
N LEU A 175 8.73 -11.19 25.37
CA LEU A 175 9.30 -12.53 25.54
C LEU A 175 10.83 -12.55 25.58
N GLU A 176 11.49 -11.43 25.33
CA GLU A 176 12.95 -11.29 25.34
C GLU A 176 13.66 -12.39 24.52
N MET A 177 13.02 -12.82 23.42
CA MET A 177 13.57 -13.87 22.57
C MET A 177 14.69 -13.38 21.68
N ILE A 178 14.68 -12.09 21.36
CA ILE A 178 15.64 -11.37 20.49
C ILE A 178 15.94 -10.01 21.11
N THR A 179 17.05 -9.40 20.73
CA THR A 179 17.46 -8.09 21.26
C THR A 179 16.99 -6.95 20.34
N GLN A 180 17.01 -7.16 19.04
CA GLN A 180 16.53 -6.22 18.03
C GLN A 180 15.68 -6.97 16.99
N SER A 181 14.80 -6.25 16.30
CA SER A 181 13.86 -6.89 15.38
C SER A 181 14.53 -7.64 14.22
N SER A 182 15.73 -7.23 13.80
CA SER A 182 16.52 -7.92 12.78
C SER A 182 17.01 -9.32 13.23
N ASP A 183 17.07 -9.59 14.54
CA ASP A 183 17.55 -10.89 15.06
C ASP A 183 16.54 -12.02 14.82
N ILE A 184 15.30 -11.68 14.47
CA ILE A 184 14.26 -12.69 14.21
C ILE A 184 14.62 -13.61 13.04
N GLU A 185 15.23 -13.04 11.97
CA GLU A 185 15.61 -13.82 10.80
C GLU A 185 16.72 -14.84 11.10
N PRO A 186 17.89 -14.46 11.67
CA PRO A 186 18.90 -15.44 12.05
C PRO A 186 18.38 -16.46 13.07
N LEU A 187 17.53 -16.08 14.03
CA LEU A 187 16.92 -17.01 14.98
C LEU A 187 16.00 -18.01 14.26
N ALA A 188 15.15 -17.56 13.35
CA ALA A 188 14.26 -18.43 12.57
C ALA A 188 15.03 -19.36 11.62
N LYS A 189 16.23 -18.98 11.18
CA LYS A 189 17.13 -19.79 10.33
C LYS A 189 17.90 -20.87 11.12
N THR A 190 17.84 -20.91 12.43
CA THR A 190 18.43 -22.01 13.22
C THR A 190 17.70 -23.32 13.01
N VAL A 191 16.50 -23.30 12.44
CA VAL A 191 15.67 -24.45 12.11
C VAL A 191 15.23 -24.40 10.65
N GLU A 192 15.02 -25.56 10.06
CA GLU A 192 14.59 -25.67 8.65
C GLU A 192 13.12 -25.27 8.44
N HIS A 193 12.27 -25.50 9.45
CA HIS A 193 10.81 -25.28 9.39
C HIS A 193 10.26 -25.02 10.80
N ALA A 194 9.00 -24.60 10.91
CA ALA A 194 8.36 -24.31 12.20
C ALA A 194 8.04 -25.55 13.06
N GLY A 195 8.45 -26.76 12.67
CA GLY A 195 8.26 -27.98 13.47
C GLY A 195 6.79 -28.39 13.67
N GLY A 196 5.86 -27.89 12.86
CA GLY A 196 4.43 -28.10 13.03
C GLY A 196 3.78 -27.09 13.97
N ILE A 197 4.51 -26.05 14.39
CA ILE A 197 3.96 -24.94 15.16
C ILE A 197 3.25 -23.98 14.22
N THR A 198 2.15 -23.41 14.67
CA THR A 198 1.49 -22.27 14.03
C THR A 198 1.37 -21.15 15.05
N PHE A 199 1.78 -19.95 14.67
CA PHE A 199 1.52 -18.74 15.42
C PHE A 199 0.44 -17.93 14.68
N VAL A 200 -0.74 -17.78 15.28
CA VAL A 200 -1.79 -16.89 14.78
C VAL A 200 -1.58 -15.52 15.41
N PRO A 201 -1.18 -14.50 14.62
CA PRO A 201 -0.77 -13.19 15.15
C PRO A 201 -1.97 -12.26 15.38
N SER A 202 -2.88 -12.62 16.28
CA SER A 202 -4.08 -11.83 16.61
C SER A 202 -3.95 -11.10 17.96
N LEU A 203 -2.76 -10.45 18.20
CA LEU A 203 -2.50 -9.74 19.47
C LEU A 203 -3.41 -8.50 19.68
N SER A 204 -4.07 -8.01 18.62
CA SER A 204 -5.00 -6.88 18.63
C SER A 204 -6.26 -7.21 17.83
N GLY A 205 -6.71 -8.46 17.88
CA GLY A 205 -7.80 -8.95 17.05
C GLY A 205 -7.36 -9.41 15.66
N LEU A 206 -8.32 -9.88 14.88
CA LEU A 206 -8.17 -10.23 13.47
C LEU A 206 -8.86 -9.18 12.61
N ALA A 207 -8.11 -8.51 11.74
CA ALA A 207 -8.64 -7.64 10.69
C ALA A 207 -9.19 -8.46 9.51
N ALA A 208 -9.12 -7.92 8.30
CA ALA A 208 -9.62 -8.59 7.10
C ALA A 208 -9.13 -10.05 7.00
N PRO A 209 -9.97 -10.98 6.58
CA PRO A 209 -11.40 -10.85 6.27
C PRO A 209 -12.33 -11.06 7.48
N TYR A 210 -11.78 -11.35 8.65
CA TYR A 210 -12.52 -11.82 9.83
C TYR A 210 -13.23 -10.69 10.60
N TRP A 211 -12.59 -9.53 10.69
CA TRP A 211 -13.06 -8.36 11.46
C TRP A 211 -13.49 -8.72 12.89
N ASN A 212 -12.73 -9.63 13.53
CA ASN A 212 -12.98 -10.09 14.88
C ASN A 212 -12.05 -9.37 15.87
N PRO A 213 -12.51 -8.31 16.57
CA PRO A 213 -11.70 -7.57 17.52
C PRO A 213 -11.41 -8.34 18.81
N LEU A 214 -12.15 -9.43 19.07
CA LEU A 214 -12.03 -10.23 20.28
C LEU A 214 -11.05 -11.40 20.12
N ALA A 215 -10.64 -11.73 18.89
CA ALA A 215 -9.67 -12.79 18.65
C ALA A 215 -8.34 -12.49 19.34
N THR A 216 -7.77 -13.49 19.99
CA THR A 216 -6.47 -13.38 20.70
C THR A 216 -5.37 -14.16 19.99
N GLY A 217 -4.11 -13.76 20.19
CA GLY A 217 -2.96 -14.48 19.62
C GLY A 217 -2.87 -15.90 20.14
N ALA A 218 -2.52 -16.86 19.26
CA ALA A 218 -2.42 -18.26 19.64
C ALA A 218 -1.14 -18.91 19.09
N LEU A 219 -0.50 -19.71 19.94
CA LEU A 219 0.65 -20.53 19.59
C LEU A 219 0.27 -22.01 19.78
N MET A 220 0.18 -22.75 18.68
CA MET A 220 -0.33 -24.11 18.66
C MET A 220 0.68 -25.09 18.11
N GLY A 221 0.64 -26.36 18.57
CA GLY A 221 1.49 -27.42 18.07
C GLY A 221 2.83 -27.56 18.80
N LEU A 222 2.94 -27.00 19.99
CA LEU A 222 4.13 -27.12 20.84
C LEU A 222 4.39 -28.58 21.25
N THR A 223 5.65 -28.97 21.25
CA THR A 223 6.13 -30.26 21.73
C THR A 223 7.33 -30.05 22.64
N ARG A 224 7.80 -31.12 23.30
CA ARG A 224 9.00 -31.07 24.12
C ARG A 224 10.26 -30.69 23.33
N GLY A 225 10.29 -30.92 22.01
CA GLY A 225 11.39 -30.56 21.12
C GLY A 225 11.28 -29.16 20.51
N THR A 226 10.31 -28.35 20.96
CA THR A 226 10.16 -26.98 20.47
C THR A 226 11.27 -26.09 20.98
N GLU A 227 11.94 -25.38 20.07
CA GLU A 227 13.01 -24.42 20.37
C GLU A 227 12.57 -22.99 19.98
N LYS A 228 13.32 -21.98 20.45
CA LYS A 228 13.06 -20.57 20.11
C LYS A 228 13.02 -20.33 18.59
N GLY A 229 13.90 -21.01 17.82
CA GLY A 229 13.93 -20.94 16.36
C GLY A 229 12.63 -21.37 15.71
N HIS A 230 11.97 -22.42 16.22
CA HIS A 230 10.66 -22.87 15.73
C HIS A 230 9.57 -21.82 15.96
N ILE A 231 9.57 -21.15 17.12
CA ILE A 231 8.61 -20.08 17.43
C ILE A 231 8.86 -18.86 16.53
N ALA A 232 10.12 -18.46 16.36
CA ALA A 232 10.50 -17.35 15.48
C ALA A 232 10.08 -17.64 14.03
N ARG A 233 10.30 -18.87 13.54
CA ARG A 233 9.88 -19.30 12.22
C ARG A 233 8.36 -19.29 12.07
N ALA A 234 7.63 -19.83 13.04
CA ALA A 234 6.17 -19.84 13.07
C ALA A 234 5.58 -18.41 13.09
N ALA A 235 6.24 -17.45 13.73
CA ALA A 235 5.84 -16.06 13.72
C ALA A 235 5.94 -15.44 12.31
N LEU A 236 7.06 -15.66 11.61
CA LEU A 236 7.22 -15.21 10.22
C LEU A 236 6.23 -15.90 9.27
N GLU A 237 6.04 -17.21 9.41
CA GLU A 237 5.02 -17.96 8.64
C GLU A 237 3.61 -17.43 8.92
N GLY A 238 3.27 -17.10 10.17
CA GLY A 238 1.97 -16.55 10.56
C GLY A 238 1.67 -15.20 9.90
N ILE A 239 2.65 -14.30 9.84
CA ILE A 239 2.55 -13.03 9.12
C ILE A 239 2.29 -13.28 7.63
N ALA A 240 3.08 -14.16 7.01
CA ALA A 240 2.96 -14.46 5.59
C ALA A 240 1.63 -15.15 5.24
N HIS A 241 1.11 -16.02 6.10
CA HIS A 241 -0.20 -16.63 5.93
C HIS A 241 -1.34 -15.61 5.93
N ARG A 242 -1.28 -14.61 6.83
CA ARG A 242 -2.29 -13.53 6.86
C ARG A 242 -2.31 -12.73 5.56
N VAL A 243 -1.14 -12.38 5.03
CA VAL A 243 -1.05 -11.69 3.73
C VAL A 243 -1.57 -12.57 2.60
N ARG A 244 -1.21 -13.86 2.59
CA ARG A 244 -1.72 -14.81 1.61
C ARG A 244 -3.25 -14.89 1.61
N GLU A 245 -3.91 -15.00 2.77
CA GLU A 245 -5.36 -15.04 2.87
C GLU A 245 -6.01 -13.82 2.21
N VAL A 246 -5.50 -12.63 2.51
CA VAL A 246 -6.02 -11.39 1.92
C VAL A 246 -5.85 -11.39 0.40
N VAL A 247 -4.66 -11.75 -0.10
CA VAL A 247 -4.38 -11.79 -1.55
C VAL A 247 -5.27 -12.80 -2.28
N GLU A 248 -5.49 -14.00 -1.71
CA GLU A 248 -6.37 -15.00 -2.31
C GLU A 248 -7.83 -14.52 -2.42
N LEU A 249 -8.31 -13.80 -1.41
CA LEU A 249 -9.65 -13.23 -1.43
C LEU A 249 -9.76 -12.06 -2.41
N MET A 250 -8.72 -11.23 -2.54
CA MET A 250 -8.65 -10.20 -3.58
C MET A 250 -8.77 -10.80 -4.97
N LEU A 251 -8.02 -11.87 -5.25
CA LEU A 251 -8.09 -12.57 -6.53
C LEU A 251 -9.48 -13.18 -6.78
N LYS A 252 -10.10 -13.72 -5.75
CA LYS A 252 -11.43 -14.33 -5.84
C LYS A 252 -12.52 -13.28 -6.12
N ASP A 253 -12.48 -12.13 -5.45
CA ASP A 253 -13.45 -11.06 -5.65
C ASP A 253 -13.23 -10.34 -6.99
N ALA A 254 -12.00 -9.92 -7.28
CA ALA A 254 -11.66 -9.26 -8.53
C ALA A 254 -11.83 -10.19 -9.75
N GLY A 255 -11.54 -11.49 -9.61
CA GLY A 255 -11.65 -12.47 -10.68
C GLY A 255 -13.06 -12.64 -11.23
N LYS A 256 -14.11 -12.26 -10.49
CA LYS A 256 -15.50 -12.26 -10.98
C LYS A 256 -15.70 -11.18 -12.06
N ALA A 257 -15.09 -10.02 -11.89
CA ALA A 257 -15.16 -8.91 -12.84
C ALA A 257 -14.07 -8.97 -13.91
N LEU A 258 -12.93 -9.61 -13.60
CA LEU A 258 -11.73 -9.69 -14.43
C LEU A 258 -11.35 -11.19 -14.63
N PRO A 259 -12.05 -11.91 -15.51
CA PRO A 259 -11.78 -13.34 -15.75
C PRO A 259 -10.33 -13.56 -16.20
N GLY A 260 -9.66 -14.56 -15.59
CA GLY A 260 -8.26 -14.86 -15.88
C GLY A 260 -7.25 -13.99 -15.14
N LEU A 261 -7.70 -13.16 -14.18
CA LEU A 261 -6.82 -12.37 -13.34
C LEU A 261 -5.83 -13.28 -12.60
N SER A 262 -4.57 -12.92 -12.67
CA SER A 262 -3.48 -13.54 -11.89
C SER A 262 -2.58 -12.43 -11.36
N ILE A 263 -1.87 -12.71 -10.28
CA ILE A 263 -0.86 -11.78 -9.76
C ILE A 263 0.46 -12.01 -10.48
N PRO A 264 1.04 -10.99 -11.13
CA PRO A 264 2.36 -11.13 -11.75
C PRO A 264 3.47 -11.25 -10.70
N ALA A 265 3.37 -10.47 -9.65
CA ALA A 265 4.25 -10.49 -8.48
C ALA A 265 3.60 -9.70 -7.33
N LEU A 266 3.95 -10.01 -6.08
CA LEU A 266 3.66 -9.16 -4.94
C LEU A 266 4.81 -8.15 -4.76
N LYS A 267 4.55 -6.87 -4.99
CA LYS A 267 5.49 -5.80 -4.71
C LYS A 267 5.44 -5.44 -3.21
N VAL A 268 6.60 -5.30 -2.57
CA VAL A 268 6.67 -5.14 -1.12
C VAL A 268 7.49 -3.95 -0.67
N ASP A 269 7.08 -3.33 0.43
CA ASP A 269 7.79 -2.26 1.10
C ASP A 269 7.58 -2.31 2.62
N GLY A 270 8.09 -1.31 3.33
CA GLY A 270 8.04 -1.22 4.78
C GLY A 270 9.19 -1.96 5.47
N GLY A 271 9.36 -1.68 6.76
CA GLY A 271 10.55 -2.13 7.51
C GLY A 271 10.72 -3.65 7.58
N ALA A 272 9.63 -4.42 7.74
CA ALA A 272 9.73 -5.87 7.84
C ALA A 272 9.94 -6.55 6.46
N ALA A 273 9.78 -5.85 5.34
CA ALA A 273 10.14 -6.35 4.01
C ALA A 273 11.66 -6.54 3.84
N GLN A 274 12.49 -5.97 4.72
CA GLN A 274 13.93 -6.21 4.75
C GLN A 274 14.31 -7.63 5.21
N ASN A 275 13.40 -8.35 5.85
CA ASN A 275 13.60 -9.74 6.26
C ASN A 275 13.48 -10.67 5.03
N ASN A 276 14.63 -11.16 4.56
CA ASN A 276 14.69 -12.00 3.35
C ASN A 276 13.98 -13.35 3.55
N LEU A 277 14.02 -13.91 4.75
CA LEU A 277 13.34 -15.17 5.05
C LEU A 277 11.81 -15.00 4.99
N LEU A 278 11.28 -13.89 5.54
CA LEU A 278 9.86 -13.57 5.46
C LEU A 278 9.42 -13.41 4.00
N MET A 279 10.21 -12.71 3.18
CA MET A 279 9.90 -12.51 1.76
C MET A 279 9.93 -13.83 0.98
N GLN A 280 10.87 -14.73 1.25
CA GLN A 280 10.90 -16.05 0.64
C GLN A 280 9.69 -16.91 1.07
N ILE A 281 9.36 -16.93 2.37
CA ILE A 281 8.16 -17.61 2.88
C ILE A 281 6.90 -17.08 2.19
N GLN A 282 6.83 -15.77 2.01
CA GLN A 282 5.69 -15.14 1.32
C GLN A 282 5.58 -15.58 -0.14
N ALA A 283 6.69 -15.61 -0.88
CA ALA A 283 6.72 -16.09 -2.26
C ALA A 283 6.28 -17.56 -2.35
N ASP A 284 6.81 -18.40 -1.46
CA ASP A 284 6.49 -19.84 -1.40
C ASP A 284 5.00 -20.10 -1.11
N LEU A 285 4.40 -19.30 -0.21
CA LEU A 285 2.99 -19.43 0.18
C LEU A 285 2.03 -18.87 -0.88
N LEU A 286 2.43 -17.82 -1.61
CA LEU A 286 1.62 -17.23 -2.68
C LEU A 286 1.74 -17.98 -4.01
N HIS A 287 2.76 -18.81 -4.18
CA HIS A 287 3.16 -19.37 -5.47
C HIS A 287 3.38 -18.29 -6.55
N ALA A 288 3.86 -17.12 -6.14
CA ALA A 288 4.10 -15.97 -7.00
C ALA A 288 5.37 -15.24 -6.53
N PRO A 289 6.11 -14.57 -7.44
CA PRO A 289 7.27 -13.79 -7.07
C PRO A 289 6.93 -12.69 -6.06
N VAL A 290 7.86 -12.42 -5.15
CA VAL A 290 7.82 -11.25 -4.26
C VAL A 290 8.96 -10.32 -4.66
N VAL A 291 8.64 -9.07 -4.99
CA VAL A 291 9.60 -8.10 -5.52
C VAL A 291 9.77 -6.93 -4.56
N ARG A 292 10.99 -6.72 -4.11
CA ARG A 292 11.38 -5.59 -3.27
C ARG A 292 12.15 -4.57 -4.11
N PRO A 293 11.70 -3.30 -4.16
CA PRO A 293 12.40 -2.24 -4.89
C PRO A 293 13.57 -1.66 -4.09
N GLN A 294 14.43 -0.91 -4.78
CA GLN A 294 15.52 -0.17 -4.16
C GLN A 294 15.02 1.04 -3.36
N ILE A 295 13.93 1.65 -3.80
CA ILE A 295 13.31 2.78 -3.10
C ILE A 295 12.54 2.22 -1.89
N THR A 296 12.86 2.72 -0.71
CA THR A 296 12.21 2.32 0.56
C THR A 296 10.99 3.17 0.90
N GLU A 297 10.99 4.45 0.48
CA GLU A 297 9.96 5.45 0.79
C GLU A 297 8.96 5.60 -0.36
N LEU A 298 8.28 4.52 -0.71
CA LEU A 298 7.37 4.49 -1.86
C LEU A 298 6.11 5.33 -1.69
N THR A 299 5.66 5.54 -0.47
CA THR A 299 4.56 6.47 -0.16
C THR A 299 4.93 7.90 -0.56
N ALA A 300 6.10 8.37 -0.15
CA ALA A 300 6.59 9.70 -0.52
C ALA A 300 6.85 9.81 -2.03
N PHE A 301 7.44 8.77 -2.63
CA PHE A 301 7.66 8.71 -4.07
C PHE A 301 6.34 8.76 -4.85
N GLY A 302 5.31 8.03 -4.43
CA GLY A 302 4.00 8.03 -5.08
C GLY A 302 3.32 9.40 -5.04
N ALA A 303 3.35 10.08 -3.89
CA ALA A 303 2.83 11.44 -3.78
C ALA A 303 3.61 12.43 -4.67
N ALA A 304 4.94 12.32 -4.72
CA ALA A 304 5.80 13.12 -5.60
C ALA A 304 5.51 12.82 -7.09
N ALA A 305 5.30 11.56 -7.44
CA ALA A 305 4.98 11.12 -8.79
C ALA A 305 3.65 11.70 -9.28
N LEU A 306 2.60 11.66 -8.44
CA LEU A 306 1.31 12.28 -8.74
C LEU A 306 1.45 13.79 -8.98
N ALA A 307 2.23 14.49 -8.14
CA ALA A 307 2.51 15.91 -8.32
C ALA A 307 3.31 16.20 -9.59
N GLY A 308 4.31 15.38 -9.88
CA GLY A 308 5.15 15.51 -11.08
C GLY A 308 4.37 15.31 -12.38
N LEU A 309 3.42 14.37 -12.41
CA LEU A 309 2.50 14.18 -13.53
C LEU A 309 1.59 15.39 -13.73
N ALA A 310 0.99 15.91 -12.66
CA ALA A 310 0.10 17.07 -12.72
C ALA A 310 0.81 18.37 -13.16
N THR A 311 2.10 18.47 -12.90
CA THR A 311 2.92 19.63 -13.27
C THR A 311 3.62 19.47 -14.62
N GLY A 312 3.57 18.28 -15.22
CA GLY A 312 4.25 17.97 -16.49
C GLY A 312 5.75 17.67 -16.33
N TYR A 313 6.23 17.45 -15.11
CA TYR A 313 7.61 17.02 -14.87
C TYR A 313 7.86 15.61 -15.44
N TRP A 314 6.88 14.71 -15.29
CA TRP A 314 6.81 13.44 -15.99
C TRP A 314 5.67 13.46 -17.00
N SER A 315 5.92 12.94 -18.19
CA SER A 315 4.95 12.97 -19.30
C SER A 315 3.84 11.92 -19.16
N SER A 316 4.12 10.81 -18.49
CA SER A 316 3.15 9.73 -18.27
C SER A 316 3.58 8.84 -17.09
N PRO A 317 2.66 8.02 -16.53
CA PRO A 317 2.99 7.06 -15.49
C PRO A 317 4.07 6.05 -15.90
N GLU A 318 4.11 5.66 -17.19
CA GLU A 318 5.11 4.69 -17.70
C GLU A 318 6.53 5.26 -17.65
N SER A 319 6.68 6.59 -17.74
CA SER A 319 8.01 7.25 -17.62
C SER A 319 8.65 7.04 -16.25
N LEU A 320 7.85 6.75 -15.22
CA LEU A 320 8.32 6.45 -13.86
C LEU A 320 9.04 5.10 -13.75
N GLN A 321 8.85 4.19 -14.71
CA GLN A 321 9.51 2.88 -14.72
C GLN A 321 11.03 2.99 -14.74
N SER A 322 11.58 4.07 -15.32
CA SER A 322 13.01 4.32 -15.33
C SER A 322 13.61 4.64 -13.95
N ILE A 323 12.77 5.01 -12.99
CA ILE A 323 13.16 5.38 -11.63
C ILE A 323 12.94 4.21 -10.67
N TRP A 324 11.88 3.42 -10.90
CA TRP A 324 11.56 2.26 -10.09
C TRP A 324 12.48 1.09 -10.47
N ASN A 325 13.44 0.80 -9.61
CA ASN A 325 14.38 -0.30 -9.81
C ASN A 325 14.14 -1.39 -8.77
N GLU A 326 14.18 -2.63 -9.24
CA GLU A 326 14.19 -3.80 -8.38
C GLU A 326 15.49 -3.87 -7.58
N GLU A 327 15.40 -4.14 -6.27
CA GLU A 327 16.54 -4.53 -5.45
C GLU A 327 16.69 -6.05 -5.49
N ARG A 328 15.55 -6.76 -5.27
CA ARG A 328 15.55 -8.21 -5.19
C ARG A 328 14.19 -8.82 -5.50
N THR A 329 14.21 -9.90 -6.28
CA THR A 329 13.08 -10.80 -6.47
C THR A 329 13.28 -12.11 -5.70
N PHE A 330 12.24 -12.56 -5.01
CA PHE A 330 12.16 -13.84 -4.33
C PHE A 330 11.23 -14.74 -5.15
N GLU A 331 11.83 -15.70 -5.86
CA GLU A 331 11.08 -16.65 -6.66
C GLU A 331 10.45 -17.74 -5.77
N PRO A 332 9.20 -18.17 -6.05
CA PRO A 332 8.56 -19.21 -5.28
C PRO A 332 9.26 -20.55 -5.44
N SER A 333 9.57 -21.19 -4.32
CA SER A 333 10.15 -22.53 -4.24
C SER A 333 9.45 -23.35 -3.16
N PRO A 334 8.13 -23.62 -3.32
CA PRO A 334 7.34 -24.25 -2.27
C PRO A 334 7.79 -25.70 -2.04
N SER A 335 7.88 -26.06 -0.76
CA SER A 335 8.29 -27.36 -0.28
C SER A 335 7.12 -28.18 0.28
N GLU A 336 7.34 -29.43 0.67
CA GLU A 336 6.35 -30.21 1.42
C GLU A 336 6.01 -29.57 2.77
N HIS A 337 6.96 -28.81 3.39
CA HIS A 337 6.68 -28.01 4.58
C HIS A 337 5.72 -26.88 4.31
N THR A 338 5.83 -26.20 3.16
CA THR A 338 4.89 -25.17 2.73
C THR A 338 3.46 -25.72 2.66
N LYS A 339 3.27 -26.86 2.01
CA LYS A 339 1.95 -27.54 1.92
C LYS A 339 1.41 -27.93 3.29
N ARG A 340 2.26 -28.46 4.17
CA ARG A 340 1.87 -28.81 5.54
C ARG A 340 1.49 -27.58 6.37
N SER A 341 2.24 -26.50 6.26
CA SER A 341 1.97 -25.22 6.92
C SER A 341 0.62 -24.67 6.49
N LEU A 342 0.30 -24.68 5.20
CA LEU A 342 -1.00 -24.30 4.64
C LEU A 342 -2.17 -25.08 5.26
N ASN A 343 -2.06 -26.40 5.32
CA ASN A 343 -3.10 -27.28 5.88
C ASN A 343 -3.31 -27.07 7.39
N LEU A 344 -2.22 -26.78 8.12
CA LEU A 344 -2.30 -26.49 9.55
C LEU A 344 -2.92 -25.13 9.78
N TRP A 345 -2.52 -24.13 9.01
CA TRP A 345 -3.01 -22.77 9.11
C TRP A 345 -4.51 -22.69 8.99
N GLN A 346 -5.09 -23.23 7.92
CA GLN A 346 -6.53 -23.18 7.65
C GLN A 346 -7.39 -23.68 8.83
N ARG A 347 -6.95 -24.77 9.48
CA ARG A 347 -7.66 -25.31 10.64
C ARG A 347 -7.49 -24.46 11.90
N ARG A 348 -6.30 -23.89 12.10
CA ARG A 348 -5.94 -23.19 13.34
C ARG A 348 -6.43 -21.76 13.37
N ILE A 349 -6.44 -21.07 12.24
CA ILE A 349 -7.02 -19.72 12.15
C ILE A 349 -8.54 -19.74 12.41
N GLN A 350 -9.24 -20.78 11.92
CA GLN A 350 -10.66 -20.94 12.21
C GLN A 350 -10.93 -21.19 13.70
N ALA A 351 -10.10 -22.01 14.37
CA ALA A 351 -10.22 -22.24 15.80
C ALA A 351 -10.04 -20.94 16.60
N VAL A 352 -9.08 -20.08 16.22
CA VAL A 352 -8.89 -18.77 16.87
C VAL A 352 -10.05 -17.83 16.58
N ASN A 353 -10.61 -17.86 15.37
CA ASN A 353 -11.73 -16.98 15.03
C ASN A 353 -13.04 -17.38 15.71
N SER A 354 -13.28 -18.67 15.94
CA SER A 354 -14.51 -19.21 16.55
C SER A 354 -14.49 -19.30 18.07
N ASP A 355 -13.32 -19.14 18.72
CA ASP A 355 -13.17 -19.33 20.17
C ASP A 355 -13.99 -18.36 21.03
N HIS A 356 -14.47 -17.26 20.45
CA HIS A 356 -15.25 -16.22 21.14
C HIS A 356 -16.78 -16.35 20.98
N GLU A 357 -17.27 -17.25 20.12
CA GLU A 357 -18.72 -17.51 20.02
C GLU A 357 -19.27 -18.31 21.22
N SER A 358 -18.39 -18.88 22.06
CA SER A 358 -18.75 -19.75 23.18
C SER A 358 -18.75 -19.06 24.56
N VAL A 359 -18.49 -17.74 24.64
CA VAL A 359 -18.40 -16.97 25.89
C VAL A 359 -19.49 -15.89 25.97
N GLY A 360 -20.61 -16.09 25.30
CA GLY A 360 -21.79 -15.23 25.34
C GLY A 360 -22.88 -15.79 26.23
#